data_e3db8d5e2489d815a193a2e68bbaa21d
#
_entry.id   e3db8d5e2489d815a193a2e68bbaa21d
#
_cell.length_a   1.000
_cell.length_b   1.000
_cell.length_c   1.000
_cell.angle_alpha   90.00
_cell.angle_beta   90.00
_cell.angle_gamma   90.00
#
_symmetry.space_group_name_H-M   'P 1'
#
loop_
_entity.id
_entity.type
_entity.pdbx_description
1 polymer ?
#
loop_
_entity_poly.entity_id
_entity_poly.type
_entity_poly.pdbx_seq_one_letter_code
_entity_poly.pdbx_strand_id
1 'polypeptide(L)'
;GLKDRRSKTTQLVSLPFRYAPKHRISGGDWTLDPYGTFDRHLRSGDHSGNRFSIVVRDIRHRETQLLPSRVEQISKIGLPNWFDSQRFGSAAIGKLPGDLLMKGDLVGAMKLHLTETQPSDRSSRRRDRKYLKSIWPDIDGVKTDSIGHQPFRRVIDGWKSSSGSTTRKKSLYESSLSAYLAMPRRLRGLWISAWQSYIWNDVLRVTLLENIENHLLRPVDIG
;
A
#
# COMPACT_ATOMS: atom_id res chain seq x y z
N GLY A 1 -4.53 16.44 3.20
CA GLY A 1 -3.76 15.47 4.00
C GLY A 1 -4.27 14.05 3.83
N LEU A 2 -3.40 13.09 4.04
CA LEU A 2 -3.79 11.68 4.08
C LEU A 2 -4.21 11.32 5.50
N LYS A 3 -5.35 10.68 5.64
CA LYS A 3 -5.94 10.27 6.92
C LYS A 3 -6.32 8.80 6.85
N ASP A 4 -6.03 8.05 7.90
CA ASP A 4 -6.59 6.71 8.07
C ASP A 4 -8.11 6.80 8.21
N ARG A 5 -8.84 5.94 7.52
CA ARG A 5 -10.31 5.93 7.48
C ARG A 5 -10.93 5.63 8.85
N ARG A 6 -10.22 4.91 9.72
CA ARG A 6 -10.72 4.43 11.03
C ARG A 6 -10.15 5.19 12.21
N SER A 7 -9.30 6.20 11.98
CA SER A 7 -8.69 6.98 13.05
C SER A 7 -9.42 8.31 13.28
N LYS A 8 -9.43 8.78 14.51
CA LYS A 8 -9.69 10.18 14.84
C LYS A 8 -8.35 10.91 14.73
N THR A 9 -8.27 11.91 13.84
CA THR A 9 -7.01 12.63 13.58
C THR A 9 -7.18 14.12 13.78
N THR A 10 -6.17 14.76 14.36
CA THR A 10 -5.98 16.20 14.34
C THR A 10 -4.77 16.50 13.48
N GLN A 11 -4.89 17.40 12.52
CA GLN A 11 -3.79 17.77 11.63
C GLN A 11 -3.93 19.23 11.20
N LEU A 12 -2.80 19.87 10.93
CA LEU A 12 -2.77 21.20 10.36
C LEU A 12 -3.05 21.13 8.85
N VAL A 13 -3.84 22.05 8.36
CA VAL A 13 -4.08 22.26 6.94
C VAL A 13 -3.87 23.73 6.61
N SER A 14 -3.28 24.02 5.46
CA SER A 14 -3.13 25.39 4.97
C SER A 14 -4.17 25.70 3.91
N LEU A 15 -4.80 26.84 4.03
CA LEU A 15 -5.75 27.38 3.07
C LEU A 15 -5.28 28.78 2.62
N PRO A 16 -5.58 29.20 1.37
CA PRO A 16 -5.41 30.60 1.00
C PRO A 16 -6.21 31.49 1.95
N PHE A 17 -5.61 32.61 2.39
CA PHE A 17 -6.20 33.48 3.41
C PHE A 17 -7.64 33.88 3.14
N ARG A 18 -7.99 34.13 1.88
CA ARG A 18 -9.37 34.47 1.45
C ARG A 18 -10.42 33.38 1.75
N TYR A 19 -10.00 32.13 1.96
CA TYR A 19 -10.85 31.00 2.30
C TYR A 19 -10.73 30.54 3.74
N ALA A 20 -9.88 31.20 4.52
CA ALA A 20 -9.67 30.85 5.92
C ALA A 20 -10.90 31.26 6.75
N PRO A 21 -11.44 30.37 7.56
CA PRO A 21 -12.55 30.72 8.46
C PRO A 21 -12.04 31.67 9.55
N LYS A 22 -12.83 32.69 9.88
CA LYS A 22 -12.53 33.63 11.00
C LYS A 22 -12.79 32.99 12.37
N HIS A 23 -13.70 32.02 12.42
CA HIS A 23 -14.10 31.33 13.65
C HIS A 23 -14.15 29.82 13.39
N ARG A 24 -14.23 29.04 14.48
CA ARG A 24 -14.46 27.58 14.38
C ARG A 24 -15.67 27.28 13.53
N ILE A 25 -15.50 26.37 12.59
CA ILE A 25 -16.58 25.77 11.81
C ILE A 25 -16.60 24.26 12.04
N SER A 26 -17.78 23.67 12.03
CA SER A 26 -17.96 22.24 12.25
C SER A 26 -18.88 21.64 11.18
N GLY A 27 -18.57 20.41 10.78
CA GLY A 27 -19.44 19.54 10.01
C GLY A 27 -19.77 18.29 10.82
N GLY A 28 -20.45 17.29 10.23
CA GLY A 28 -20.94 16.13 10.96
C GLY A 28 -19.90 15.42 11.84
N ASP A 29 -18.71 15.11 11.30
CA ASP A 29 -17.65 14.37 12.00
C ASP A 29 -16.30 15.10 12.02
N TRP A 30 -16.29 16.38 11.69
CA TRP A 30 -15.07 17.21 11.68
C TRP A 30 -15.29 18.61 12.23
N THR A 31 -14.21 19.19 12.72
CA THR A 31 -14.12 20.62 13.11
C THR A 31 -12.88 21.22 12.47
N LEU A 32 -12.96 22.49 12.10
CA LEU A 32 -11.85 23.29 11.62
C LEU A 32 -11.73 24.54 12.49
N ASP A 33 -10.58 24.67 13.13
CA ASP A 33 -10.24 25.81 13.97
C ASP A 33 -9.19 26.68 13.26
N PRO A 34 -9.34 28.00 13.20
CA PRO A 34 -8.27 28.89 12.78
C PRO A 34 -7.14 28.81 13.82
N TYR A 35 -5.94 28.51 13.36
CA TYR A 35 -4.76 28.34 14.23
C TYR A 35 -3.76 29.49 14.12
N GLY A 36 -3.55 30.01 12.89
CA GLY A 36 -2.58 31.06 12.62
C GLY A 36 -2.35 31.25 11.12
N THR A 37 -1.36 32.06 10.79
CA THR A 37 -0.96 32.35 9.41
C THR A 37 0.45 31.83 9.15
N PHE A 38 0.70 31.42 7.91
CA PHE A 38 1.99 30.95 7.41
C PHE A 38 2.31 31.66 6.10
N ASP A 39 3.59 31.85 5.85
CA ASP A 39 4.08 32.53 4.63
C ASP A 39 3.90 31.66 3.38
N ARG A 40 3.76 30.35 3.56
CA ARG A 40 3.65 29.36 2.48
C ARG A 40 2.68 28.24 2.81
N HIS A 41 2.29 27.49 1.80
CA HIS A 41 1.52 26.27 2.02
C HIS A 41 2.33 25.20 2.76
N LEU A 42 1.66 24.53 3.72
CA LEU A 42 2.23 23.38 4.41
C LEU A 42 2.47 22.22 3.43
N ARG A 43 3.61 21.58 3.53
CA ARG A 43 4.00 20.41 2.74
C ARG A 43 4.14 19.19 3.64
N SER A 44 4.14 18.02 3.01
CA SER A 44 4.48 16.79 3.70
C SER A 44 5.91 16.87 4.23
N GLY A 45 6.11 16.62 5.53
CA GLY A 45 7.41 16.74 6.19
C GLY A 45 7.64 18.05 6.94
N ASP A 46 6.76 19.04 6.85
CA ASP A 46 6.87 20.29 7.60
C ASP A 46 6.59 20.14 9.13
N HIS A 47 6.23 18.96 9.57
CA HIS A 47 5.95 18.63 10.97
C HIS A 47 7.15 17.90 11.61
N SER A 48 7.37 18.14 12.90
CA SER A 48 8.45 17.51 13.68
C SER A 48 8.20 16.03 14.00
N GLY A 49 6.95 15.57 13.89
CA GLY A 49 6.59 14.19 14.16
C GLY A 49 5.09 13.98 14.26
N ASN A 50 4.72 12.74 14.55
CA ASN A 50 3.33 12.32 14.77
C ASN A 50 3.20 11.79 16.21
N ARG A 51 2.07 12.10 16.86
CA ARG A 51 1.69 11.49 18.12
C ARG A 51 0.55 10.52 17.88
N PHE A 52 0.72 9.28 18.36
CA PHE A 52 -0.30 8.25 18.26
C PHE A 52 -0.86 7.90 19.64
N SER A 53 -2.18 7.72 19.70
CA SER A 53 -2.85 7.09 20.83
C SER A 53 -3.58 5.87 20.29
N ILE A 54 -3.10 4.68 20.66
CA ILE A 54 -3.59 3.42 20.12
C ILE A 54 -4.25 2.63 21.25
N VAL A 55 -5.53 2.28 21.06
CA VAL A 55 -6.25 1.42 21.98
C VAL A 55 -6.18 -0.01 21.47
N VAL A 56 -5.49 -0.86 22.19
CA VAL A 56 -5.43 -2.31 21.93
C VAL A 56 -6.56 -2.98 22.70
N ARG A 57 -7.35 -3.81 22.02
CA ARG A 57 -8.50 -4.53 22.61
C ARG A 57 -8.30 -6.03 22.53
N ASP A 58 -9.16 -6.77 23.23
CA ASP A 58 -9.18 -8.24 23.24
C ASP A 58 -7.87 -8.88 23.74
N ILE A 59 -7.17 -8.18 24.62
CA ILE A 59 -5.96 -8.68 25.28
C ILE A 59 -6.39 -9.60 26.42
N ARG A 60 -5.82 -10.79 26.49
CA ARG A 60 -6.07 -11.74 27.61
C ARG A 60 -5.45 -11.21 28.89
N HIS A 61 -6.08 -11.51 30.02
CA HIS A 61 -5.61 -11.02 31.34
C HIS A 61 -4.13 -11.37 31.60
N ARG A 62 -3.71 -12.60 31.30
CA ARG A 62 -2.30 -13.02 31.43
C ARG A 62 -1.33 -12.17 30.60
N GLU A 63 -1.77 -11.70 29.43
CA GLU A 63 -0.95 -10.87 28.52
C GLU A 63 -0.79 -9.46 29.09
N THR A 64 -1.83 -8.92 29.74
CA THR A 64 -1.74 -7.60 30.41
C THR A 64 -0.75 -7.61 31.57
N GLN A 65 -0.61 -8.73 32.27
CA GLN A 65 0.37 -8.87 33.34
C GLN A 65 1.83 -8.85 32.83
N LEU A 66 2.05 -9.30 31.60
CA LEU A 66 3.38 -9.30 30.98
C LEU A 66 3.76 -7.95 30.33
N LEU A 67 2.77 -7.08 30.08
CA LEU A 67 3.02 -5.80 29.38
C LEU A 67 4.09 -4.93 30.05
N PRO A 68 4.12 -4.70 31.38
CA PRO A 68 5.12 -3.83 31.99
C PRO A 68 6.55 -4.30 31.73
N SER A 69 6.81 -5.61 31.93
CA SER A 69 8.14 -6.19 31.69
C SER A 69 8.53 -6.16 30.20
N ARG A 70 7.58 -6.38 29.31
CA ARG A 70 7.81 -6.27 27.84
C ARG A 70 8.10 -4.84 27.41
N VAL A 71 7.36 -3.88 27.93
CA VAL A 71 7.61 -2.45 27.66
C VAL A 71 9.00 -2.04 28.15
N GLU A 72 9.41 -2.48 29.34
CA GLU A 72 10.75 -2.24 29.85
C GLU A 72 11.85 -2.85 28.95
N GLN A 73 11.66 -4.09 28.49
CA GLN A 73 12.59 -4.72 27.54
C GLN A 73 12.68 -3.93 26.24
N ILE A 74 11.54 -3.57 25.65
CA ILE A 74 11.47 -2.81 24.39
C ILE A 74 12.13 -1.43 24.55
N SER A 75 11.97 -0.76 25.71
CA SER A 75 12.59 0.55 25.94
C SER A 75 14.12 0.47 26.02
N LYS A 76 14.67 -0.69 26.38
CA LYS A 76 16.14 -0.92 26.46
C LYS A 76 16.74 -1.37 25.13
N ILE A 77 16.02 -2.23 24.40
CA ILE A 77 16.53 -2.90 23.18
C ILE A 77 16.06 -2.19 21.91
N GLY A 78 14.93 -1.52 21.96
CA GLY A 78 14.22 -1.00 20.80
C GLY A 78 13.28 -2.04 20.17
N LEU A 79 12.62 -1.63 19.09
CA LEU A 79 11.79 -2.50 18.25
C LEU A 79 12.41 -2.61 16.86
N PRO A 80 12.44 -3.81 16.28
CA PRO A 80 12.80 -3.94 14.88
C PRO A 80 11.84 -3.13 14.01
N ASN A 81 12.37 -2.34 13.07
CA ASN A 81 11.55 -1.55 12.15
C ASN A 81 11.01 -2.43 11.01
N TRP A 82 10.13 -3.36 11.36
CA TRP A 82 9.56 -4.36 10.48
C TRP A 82 8.32 -3.82 9.75
N PHE A 83 8.22 -4.10 8.45
CA PHE A 83 7.01 -3.83 7.69
C PHE A 83 5.99 -4.95 7.84
N ASP A 84 4.80 -4.63 8.30
CA ASP A 84 3.69 -5.57 8.46
C ASP A 84 3.03 -5.94 7.13
N SER A 85 2.22 -7.00 7.16
CA SER A 85 1.47 -7.58 6.04
C SER A 85 0.66 -6.57 5.22
N GLN A 86 0.16 -5.51 5.85
CA GLN A 86 -0.54 -4.41 5.15
C GLN A 86 0.31 -3.78 4.05
N ARG A 87 1.64 -3.72 4.23
CA ARG A 87 2.58 -3.19 3.24
C ARG A 87 2.60 -4.04 1.97
N PHE A 88 2.32 -5.30 2.09
CA PHE A 88 2.35 -6.30 1.03
C PHE A 88 0.97 -6.59 0.44
N GLY A 89 0.01 -5.69 0.59
CA GLY A 89 -1.36 -5.85 0.07
C GLY A 89 -1.45 -5.98 -1.45
N SER A 90 -0.35 -5.76 -2.18
CA SER A 90 -0.23 -6.09 -3.61
C SER A 90 0.32 -7.50 -3.86
N ALA A 91 0.77 -8.19 -2.81
CA ALA A 91 1.24 -9.58 -2.93
C ALA A 91 0.06 -10.52 -3.13
N ALA A 92 0.18 -11.43 -4.09
CA ALA A 92 -0.73 -12.53 -4.28
C ALA A 92 0.06 -13.84 -4.12
N ILE A 93 -0.36 -14.68 -3.19
CA ILE A 93 0.25 -16.00 -2.98
C ILE A 93 1.80 -15.91 -2.80
N GLY A 94 2.24 -14.97 -1.97
CA GLY A 94 3.68 -14.77 -1.70
C GLY A 94 4.49 -14.16 -2.85
N LYS A 95 3.84 -13.74 -3.95
CA LYS A 95 4.51 -13.11 -5.10
C LYS A 95 4.21 -11.62 -5.14
N LEU A 96 5.23 -10.81 -5.36
CA LEU A 96 5.12 -9.36 -5.50
C LEU A 96 5.23 -8.96 -6.97
N PRO A 97 4.30 -8.16 -7.53
CA PRO A 97 4.47 -7.62 -8.88
C PRO A 97 5.77 -6.84 -9.05
N GLY A 98 6.23 -6.15 -7.99
CA GLY A 98 7.51 -5.44 -7.98
C GLY A 98 8.73 -6.34 -8.16
N ASP A 99 8.74 -7.54 -7.57
CA ASP A 99 9.81 -8.52 -7.75
C ASP A 99 9.90 -8.99 -9.21
N LEU A 100 8.75 -9.32 -9.81
CA LEU A 100 8.70 -9.71 -11.23
C LEU A 100 9.18 -8.57 -12.14
N LEU A 101 8.76 -7.33 -11.83
CA LEU A 101 9.19 -6.16 -12.58
C LEU A 101 10.70 -5.94 -12.51
N MET A 102 11.30 -6.11 -11.33
CA MET A 102 12.76 -5.98 -11.14
C MET A 102 13.55 -7.09 -11.86
N LYS A 103 12.93 -8.25 -12.06
CA LYS A 103 13.49 -9.35 -12.87
C LYS A 103 13.25 -9.18 -14.39
N GLY A 104 12.64 -8.07 -14.81
CA GLY A 104 12.30 -7.82 -16.22
C GLY A 104 11.04 -8.53 -16.71
N ASP A 105 10.34 -9.27 -15.84
CA ASP A 105 9.10 -9.97 -16.17
C ASP A 105 7.87 -9.07 -16.01
N LEU A 106 7.73 -8.09 -16.91
CA LEU A 106 6.59 -7.20 -16.95
C LEU A 106 5.27 -7.95 -17.24
N VAL A 107 5.31 -8.96 -18.09
CA VAL A 107 4.14 -9.77 -18.44
C VAL A 107 3.64 -10.53 -17.22
N GLY A 108 4.52 -11.18 -16.49
CA GLY A 108 4.21 -11.87 -15.24
C GLY A 108 3.68 -10.91 -14.17
N ALA A 109 4.27 -9.72 -14.03
CA ALA A 109 3.80 -8.69 -13.10
C ALA A 109 2.37 -8.24 -13.42
N MET A 110 2.05 -8.01 -14.69
CA MET A 110 0.71 -7.63 -15.14
C MET A 110 -0.28 -8.77 -14.98
N LYS A 111 0.10 -10.00 -15.32
CA LYS A 111 -0.69 -11.20 -15.07
C LYS A 111 -1.04 -11.31 -13.59
N LEU A 112 -0.04 -11.25 -12.70
CA LEU A 112 -0.23 -11.33 -11.25
C LEU A 112 -1.21 -10.25 -10.76
N HIS A 113 -1.07 -9.02 -11.23
CA HIS A 113 -1.92 -7.91 -10.85
C HIS A 113 -3.38 -8.09 -11.29
N LEU A 114 -3.61 -8.56 -12.50
CA LEU A 114 -4.94 -8.63 -13.09
C LEU A 114 -5.70 -9.92 -12.75
N THR A 115 -5.00 -11.03 -12.52
CA THR A 115 -5.63 -12.36 -12.46
C THR A 115 -5.61 -13.01 -11.08
N GLU A 116 -4.64 -12.68 -10.21
CA GLU A 116 -4.53 -13.35 -8.93
C GLU A 116 -5.32 -12.66 -7.83
N THR A 117 -6.24 -13.41 -7.20
CA THR A 117 -7.09 -12.89 -6.12
C THR A 117 -6.29 -12.67 -4.84
N GLN A 118 -6.65 -11.62 -4.10
CA GLN A 118 -6.04 -11.28 -2.82
C GLN A 118 -7.06 -11.42 -1.68
N PRO A 119 -6.63 -11.73 -0.46
CA PRO A 119 -7.53 -11.81 0.69
C PRO A 119 -8.35 -10.53 0.91
N SER A 120 -7.75 -9.37 0.65
CA SER A 120 -8.36 -8.04 0.79
C SER A 120 -9.28 -7.63 -0.36
N ASP A 121 -9.40 -8.46 -1.40
CA ASP A 121 -10.25 -8.13 -2.54
C ASP A 121 -11.73 -8.13 -2.17
N ARG A 122 -12.41 -7.04 -2.52
CA ARG A 122 -13.88 -6.99 -2.49
C ARG A 122 -14.46 -7.94 -3.53
N SER A 123 -15.72 -8.35 -3.34
CA SER A 123 -16.41 -9.31 -4.21
C SER A 123 -16.35 -8.96 -5.71
N SER A 124 -16.54 -7.68 -6.06
CA SER A 124 -16.44 -7.21 -7.45
C SER A 124 -15.04 -7.43 -8.03
N ARG A 125 -13.98 -7.02 -7.31
CA ARG A 125 -12.60 -7.19 -7.76
C ARG A 125 -12.22 -8.66 -7.88
N ARG A 126 -12.65 -9.48 -6.93
CA ARG A 126 -12.41 -10.94 -6.96
C ARG A 126 -13.07 -11.58 -8.18
N ARG A 127 -14.29 -11.17 -8.53
CA ARG A 127 -14.99 -11.62 -9.75
C ARG A 127 -14.24 -11.20 -11.01
N ASP A 128 -13.83 -9.92 -11.09
CA ASP A 128 -13.09 -9.40 -12.23
C ASP A 128 -11.77 -10.16 -12.45
N ARG A 129 -11.01 -10.43 -11.37
CA ARG A 129 -9.77 -11.20 -11.45
C ARG A 129 -9.99 -12.64 -11.94
N LYS A 130 -11.02 -13.31 -11.43
CA LYS A 130 -11.38 -14.66 -11.89
C LYS A 130 -11.74 -14.68 -13.38
N TYR A 131 -12.51 -13.70 -13.82
CA TYR A 131 -12.84 -13.53 -15.22
C TYR A 131 -11.59 -13.27 -16.07
N LEU A 132 -10.77 -12.31 -15.71
CA LEU A 132 -9.53 -12.01 -16.43
C LEU A 132 -8.55 -13.20 -16.44
N LYS A 133 -8.53 -14.00 -15.37
CA LYS A 133 -7.73 -15.23 -15.30
C LYS A 133 -8.18 -16.27 -16.31
N SER A 134 -9.48 -16.42 -16.52
CA SER A 134 -10.03 -17.42 -17.45
C SER A 134 -9.79 -17.11 -18.93
N ILE A 135 -9.53 -15.85 -19.26
CA ILE A 135 -9.29 -15.39 -20.63
C ILE A 135 -7.85 -14.94 -20.91
N TRP A 136 -6.99 -14.97 -19.90
CA TRP A 136 -5.58 -14.56 -20.06
C TRP A 136 -4.87 -15.43 -21.10
N PRO A 137 -4.08 -14.88 -22.05
CA PRO A 137 -3.75 -13.44 -22.24
C PRO A 137 -4.71 -12.65 -23.16
N ASP A 138 -5.82 -13.23 -23.62
CA ASP A 138 -6.72 -12.67 -24.64
C ASP A 138 -7.67 -11.60 -24.06
N ILE A 139 -7.09 -10.51 -23.55
CA ILE A 139 -7.83 -9.41 -22.91
C ILE A 139 -8.42 -8.43 -23.94
N ASP A 140 -7.98 -8.46 -25.19
CA ASP A 140 -8.40 -7.49 -26.23
C ASP A 140 -9.93 -7.48 -26.47
N GLY A 141 -10.58 -8.63 -26.34
CA GLY A 141 -12.03 -8.78 -26.48
C GLY A 141 -12.87 -8.32 -25.30
N VAL A 142 -12.26 -7.96 -24.16
CA VAL A 142 -12.99 -7.60 -22.94
C VAL A 142 -13.73 -6.29 -23.13
N LYS A 143 -15.03 -6.26 -22.86
CA LYS A 143 -15.79 -5.00 -22.76
C LYS A 143 -15.40 -4.30 -21.45
N THR A 144 -14.75 -3.15 -21.53
CA THR A 144 -14.23 -2.43 -20.34
C THR A 144 -15.34 -2.14 -19.32
N ASP A 145 -16.56 -1.84 -19.78
CA ASP A 145 -17.69 -1.54 -18.90
C ASP A 145 -18.19 -2.76 -18.11
N SER A 146 -17.89 -3.98 -18.57
CA SER A 146 -18.21 -5.21 -17.81
C SER A 146 -17.34 -5.40 -16.58
N ILE A 147 -16.25 -4.67 -16.46
CA ILE A 147 -15.32 -4.71 -15.32
C ILE A 147 -15.85 -3.84 -14.20
N GLY A 148 -16.12 -4.43 -13.03
CA GLY A 148 -16.65 -3.71 -11.87
C GLY A 148 -15.61 -2.84 -11.16
N HIS A 149 -14.33 -3.22 -11.20
CA HIS A 149 -13.26 -2.48 -10.54
C HIS A 149 -12.67 -1.37 -11.42
N GLN A 150 -13.04 -0.15 -11.13
CA GLN A 150 -12.64 1.05 -11.88
C GLN A 150 -11.13 1.13 -12.26
N PRO A 151 -10.18 0.88 -11.36
CA PRO A 151 -8.78 0.88 -11.71
C PRO A 151 -8.40 -0.14 -12.79
N PHE A 152 -9.07 -1.31 -12.83
CA PHE A 152 -8.82 -2.30 -13.87
C PHE A 152 -9.32 -1.85 -15.25
N ARG A 153 -10.38 -1.07 -15.33
CA ARG A 153 -10.86 -0.49 -16.59
C ARG A 153 -9.75 0.25 -17.31
N ARG A 154 -9.06 1.16 -16.62
CA ARG A 154 -7.94 1.92 -17.20
C ARG A 154 -6.80 1.03 -17.69
N VAL A 155 -6.50 -0.02 -16.93
CA VAL A 155 -5.44 -0.98 -17.29
C VAL A 155 -5.83 -1.75 -18.55
N ILE A 156 -7.08 -2.17 -18.67
CA ILE A 156 -7.61 -2.87 -19.83
C ILE A 156 -7.70 -1.95 -21.05
N ASP A 157 -8.11 -0.70 -20.87
CA ASP A 157 -8.08 0.31 -21.94
C ASP A 157 -6.66 0.56 -22.43
N GLY A 158 -5.69 0.65 -21.51
CA GLY A 158 -4.27 0.74 -21.84
C GLY A 158 -3.78 -0.50 -22.61
N TRP A 159 -4.23 -1.69 -22.23
CA TRP A 159 -3.90 -2.93 -22.93
C TRP A 159 -4.33 -2.85 -24.41
N LYS A 160 -5.54 -2.35 -24.68
CA LYS A 160 -6.14 -2.23 -25.99
C LYS A 160 -5.62 -1.02 -26.80
N SER A 161 -5.33 0.12 -26.14
CA SER A 161 -5.13 1.43 -26.76
C SER A 161 -3.97 1.50 -27.73
N SER A 162 -3.08 0.54 -27.73
CA SER A 162 -2.03 0.44 -28.73
C SER A 162 -2.50 -0.19 -30.04
N SER A 163 -3.80 -0.48 -30.22
CA SER A 163 -4.39 -1.05 -31.45
C SER A 163 -4.65 0.04 -32.51
N GLY A 164 -3.99 1.21 -32.42
CA GLY A 164 -4.08 2.26 -33.41
C GLY A 164 -3.36 1.86 -34.71
N SER A 165 -4.12 1.75 -35.78
CA SER A 165 -3.72 1.93 -37.19
C SER A 165 -2.65 1.01 -37.84
N THR A 166 -2.13 -0.01 -37.16
CA THR A 166 -1.20 -0.95 -37.79
C THR A 166 -1.80 -2.35 -37.83
N THR A 167 -1.78 -2.97 -39.01
CA THR A 167 -2.20 -4.35 -39.30
C THR A 167 -1.42 -5.42 -38.53
N ARG A 168 -0.43 -5.04 -37.71
CA ARG A 168 0.39 -5.95 -36.93
C ARG A 168 -0.24 -6.24 -35.57
N LYS A 169 -0.50 -7.53 -35.29
CA LYS A 169 -0.87 -7.99 -33.94
C LYS A 169 0.26 -7.69 -32.97
N LYS A 170 -0.05 -7.03 -31.85
CA LYS A 170 0.92 -6.71 -30.80
C LYS A 170 1.47 -7.94 -30.14
N SER A 171 2.69 -7.82 -29.65
CA SER A 171 3.25 -8.79 -28.70
C SER A 171 2.58 -8.64 -27.34
N LEU A 172 2.57 -9.73 -26.58
CA LEU A 172 2.06 -9.74 -25.20
C LEU A 172 2.82 -8.73 -24.32
N TYR A 173 4.11 -8.52 -24.59
CA TYR A 173 4.92 -7.54 -23.89
C TYR A 173 4.46 -6.09 -24.18
N GLU A 174 4.20 -5.75 -25.43
CA GLU A 174 3.74 -4.39 -25.84
C GLU A 174 2.38 -4.07 -25.21
N SER A 175 1.45 -5.03 -25.17
CA SER A 175 0.16 -4.88 -24.49
C SER A 175 0.33 -4.72 -22.97
N SER A 176 1.21 -5.51 -22.36
CA SER A 176 1.51 -5.42 -20.93
C SER A 176 2.17 -4.08 -20.57
N LEU A 177 3.05 -3.57 -21.41
CA LEU A 177 3.71 -2.27 -21.22
C LEU A 177 2.70 -1.13 -21.29
N SER A 178 1.82 -1.15 -22.29
CA SER A 178 0.77 -0.13 -22.44
C SER A 178 -0.18 -0.14 -21.23
N ALA A 179 -0.59 -1.32 -20.77
CA ALA A 179 -1.42 -1.49 -19.60
C ALA A 179 -0.72 -1.00 -18.32
N TYR A 180 0.56 -1.31 -18.14
CA TYR A 180 1.37 -0.83 -17.03
C TYR A 180 1.49 0.70 -17.02
N LEU A 181 1.73 1.31 -18.19
CA LEU A 181 1.82 2.77 -18.31
C LEU A 181 0.48 3.48 -18.04
N ALA A 182 -0.65 2.84 -18.35
CA ALA A 182 -1.99 3.33 -18.03
C ALA A 182 -2.33 3.27 -16.53
N MET A 183 -1.59 2.49 -15.75
CA MET A 183 -1.77 2.45 -14.30
C MET A 183 -1.42 3.79 -13.66
N PRO A 184 -2.17 4.24 -12.62
CA PRO A 184 -1.80 5.41 -11.83
C PRO A 184 -0.36 5.31 -11.31
N ARG A 185 0.43 6.38 -11.43
CA ARG A 185 1.83 6.43 -10.93
C ARG A 185 1.96 5.96 -9.49
N ARG A 186 0.99 6.34 -8.63
CA ARG A 186 0.95 5.92 -7.23
C ARG A 186 0.88 4.38 -7.09
N LEU A 187 0.08 3.72 -7.91
CA LEU A 187 -0.07 2.26 -7.85
C LEU A 187 1.22 1.56 -8.31
N ARG A 188 1.85 2.06 -9.38
CA ARG A 188 3.17 1.58 -9.83
C ARG A 188 4.24 1.75 -8.74
N GLY A 189 4.26 2.91 -8.08
CA GLY A 189 5.15 3.17 -6.95
C GLY A 189 4.93 2.22 -5.76
N LEU A 190 3.67 1.82 -5.51
CA LEU A 190 3.38 0.84 -4.45
C LEU A 190 3.99 -0.54 -4.73
N TRP A 191 4.08 -0.97 -5.99
CA TRP A 191 4.72 -2.24 -6.33
C TRP A 191 6.21 -2.24 -5.96
N ILE A 192 6.90 -1.16 -6.35
CA ILE A 192 8.34 -1.01 -6.05
C ILE A 192 8.56 -0.89 -4.56
N SER A 193 7.77 -0.06 -3.87
CA SER A 193 7.96 0.13 -2.44
C SER A 193 7.59 -1.11 -1.60
N ALA A 194 6.65 -1.94 -2.06
CA ALA A 194 6.38 -3.23 -1.42
C ALA A 194 7.56 -4.20 -1.59
N TRP A 195 8.15 -4.26 -2.79
CA TRP A 195 9.34 -5.06 -3.03
C TRP A 195 10.54 -4.58 -2.20
N GLN A 196 10.80 -3.28 -2.13
CA GLN A 196 11.84 -2.70 -1.27
C GLN A 196 11.61 -3.06 0.21
N SER A 197 10.37 -2.99 0.67
CA SER A 197 10.02 -3.35 2.05
C SER A 197 10.20 -4.85 2.32
N TYR A 198 9.99 -5.69 1.33
CA TYR A 198 10.27 -7.11 1.41
C TYR A 198 11.76 -7.38 1.60
N ILE A 199 12.61 -6.76 0.77
CA ILE A 199 14.07 -6.84 0.92
C ILE A 199 14.52 -6.33 2.29
N TRP A 200 13.97 -5.20 2.74
CA TRP A 200 14.24 -4.68 4.08
C TRP A 200 13.94 -5.70 5.17
N ASN A 201 12.75 -6.31 5.14
CA ASN A 201 12.37 -7.32 6.12
C ASN A 201 13.29 -8.54 6.07
N ASP A 202 13.71 -8.97 4.88
CA ASP A 202 14.61 -10.11 4.74
C ASP A 202 16.00 -9.81 5.30
N VAL A 203 16.57 -8.65 4.98
CA VAL A 203 17.85 -8.19 5.56
C VAL A 203 17.74 -8.08 7.08
N LEU A 204 16.68 -7.47 7.58
CA LEU A 204 16.45 -7.31 9.02
C LEU A 204 16.35 -8.69 9.71
N ARG A 205 15.64 -9.65 9.11
CA ARG A 205 15.55 -11.02 9.62
C ARG A 205 16.92 -11.68 9.74
N VAL A 206 17.74 -11.60 8.69
CA VAL A 206 19.10 -12.17 8.70
C VAL A 206 19.95 -11.51 9.79
N THR A 207 19.95 -10.18 9.85
CA THR A 207 20.72 -9.42 10.85
C THR A 207 20.29 -9.79 12.29
N LEU A 208 18.98 -9.94 12.54
CA LEU A 208 18.49 -10.33 13.87
C LEU A 208 18.90 -11.75 14.23
N LEU A 209 18.84 -12.70 13.29
CA LEU A 209 19.26 -14.10 13.52
C LEU A 209 20.75 -14.17 13.82
N GLU A 210 21.61 -13.52 13.06
CA GLU A 210 23.05 -13.48 13.31
C GLU A 210 23.37 -12.87 14.68
N ASN A 211 22.67 -11.82 15.11
CA ASN A 211 22.88 -11.23 16.44
C ASN A 211 22.34 -12.11 17.57
N ILE A 212 21.30 -12.90 17.35
CA ILE A 212 20.80 -13.89 18.31
C ILE A 212 21.81 -15.04 18.48
N GLU A 213 22.33 -15.58 17.36
CA GLU A 213 23.33 -16.64 17.37
C GLU A 213 24.62 -16.20 18.05
N ASN A 214 25.02 -14.93 17.89
CA ASN A 214 26.17 -14.34 18.55
C ASN A 214 25.90 -13.90 20.02
N HIS A 215 24.76 -14.31 20.61
CA HIS A 215 24.35 -13.97 21.98
C HIS A 215 24.21 -12.48 22.26
N LEU A 216 24.17 -11.62 21.25
CA LEU A 216 23.98 -10.17 21.38
C LEU A 216 22.51 -9.81 21.65
N LEU A 217 21.59 -10.65 21.20
CA LEU A 217 20.16 -10.53 21.46
C LEU A 217 19.62 -11.83 22.05
N ARG A 218 18.78 -11.75 23.07
CA ARG A 218 18.05 -12.93 23.55
C ARG A 218 16.88 -13.21 22.59
N PRO A 219 16.59 -14.50 22.28
CA PRO A 219 15.38 -14.83 21.55
C PRO A 219 14.17 -14.28 22.31
N VAL A 220 13.50 -13.30 21.77
CA VAL A 220 12.14 -12.95 22.16
C VAL A 220 11.27 -13.85 21.32
N ASP A 221 10.42 -14.68 21.94
CA ASP A 221 9.46 -15.50 21.21
C ASP A 221 8.68 -14.61 20.25
N ILE A 222 9.09 -14.63 19.01
CA ILE A 222 8.37 -14.03 17.89
C ILE A 222 7.39 -15.12 17.46
N GLY A 223 6.25 -15.18 18.18
CA GLY A 223 5.14 -16.04 17.81
C GLY A 223 4.42 -15.57 16.56
#